data_b50652d2f56411cd864e57e49299922c
#
_entry.id   b50652d2f56411cd864e57e49299922c
#
_cell.length_a   1.000
_cell.length_b   1.000
_cell.length_c   1.000
_cell.angle_alpha   90.00
_cell.angle_beta   90.00
_cell.angle_gamma   90.00
#
_symmetry.space_group_name_H-M   'P 1'
#
loop_
_entity.id
_entity.type
_entity.pdbx_description
1 polymer ?
#
loop_
_entity_poly.entity_id
_entity_poly.type
_entity_poly.pdbx_seq_one_letter_code
_entity_poly.pdbx_strand_id
1 'polypeptide(L)'
;MHQTIIAGIGHYVPQNIVTNNDLLQYMETSDEWIQERTGIKERRYAHRTEETTTTMGVEAAKIAIERAGITNDDVDFIIFATICPDYYFPGCGVLLQRAMKMKEVGALDIRNQCSGFVYALSVADQFIKTGMYKNILLVASEKHSFGLDFSTRGRNISVIFGDGAAAVVLQPTKEEGRGILSTHLHSDGENAEMLAMFNPGTHANHWTDNQLADFDDAPIGEMFMSHAMIDNVQNYPTMDGPAVFKKAVVKFPEVIVEALDKNNLTTADLTLLIPHQANLRIAQFVQQKLKLRDDQVFNNIEKYGNTTAASIPIALSEAWEAGKVKKGDLICVAAFGSGFTWASALIKW
;
A
#
# COMPACT_ATOMS: atom_id res chain seq x y z
N MET A 1 2.22 -6.51 -29.14
CA MET A 1 2.23 -6.88 -27.70
C MET A 1 0.83 -6.63 -27.15
N HIS A 2 0.38 -7.41 -26.19
CA HIS A 2 -0.88 -7.10 -25.49
C HIS A 2 -0.68 -5.88 -24.59
N GLN A 3 -1.74 -5.12 -24.35
CA GLN A 3 -1.81 -4.13 -23.28
C GLN A 3 -2.50 -4.79 -22.08
N THR A 4 -2.26 -4.28 -20.89
CA THR A 4 -2.84 -4.81 -19.66
C THR A 4 -3.95 -3.88 -19.18
N ILE A 5 -5.16 -4.39 -18.99
CA ILE A 5 -6.26 -3.65 -18.38
C ILE A 5 -6.56 -4.14 -16.97
N ILE A 6 -7.14 -3.25 -16.16
CA ILE A 6 -7.85 -3.63 -14.94
C ILE A 6 -9.26 -4.03 -15.37
N ALA A 7 -9.53 -5.35 -15.38
CA ALA A 7 -10.81 -5.92 -15.80
C ALA A 7 -11.84 -5.91 -14.67
N GLY A 8 -11.39 -6.01 -13.44
CA GLY A 8 -12.22 -5.93 -12.24
C GLY A 8 -11.45 -5.36 -11.07
N ILE A 9 -12.13 -4.63 -10.21
CA ILE A 9 -11.56 -4.03 -9.00
C ILE A 9 -12.53 -4.18 -7.84
N GLY A 10 -12.02 -4.50 -6.65
CA GLY A 10 -12.81 -4.59 -5.43
C GLY A 10 -12.00 -4.16 -4.22
N HIS A 11 -12.68 -3.71 -3.18
CA HIS A 11 -12.04 -3.40 -1.91
C HIS A 11 -12.84 -3.94 -0.74
N TYR A 12 -12.17 -4.09 0.37
CA TYR A 12 -12.75 -4.44 1.66
C TYR A 12 -12.12 -3.58 2.75
N VAL A 13 -12.93 -2.99 3.58
CA VAL A 13 -12.51 -2.28 4.80
C VAL A 13 -13.25 -2.85 5.99
N PRO A 14 -12.57 -3.07 7.13
CA PRO A 14 -13.21 -3.58 8.35
C PRO A 14 -14.41 -2.71 8.77
N GLN A 15 -15.41 -3.34 9.39
CA GLN A 15 -16.61 -2.64 9.85
C GLN A 15 -16.37 -1.78 11.09
N ASN A 16 -15.34 -2.09 11.87
CA ASN A 16 -15.02 -1.37 13.09
C ASN A 16 -14.39 -0.01 12.77
N ILE A 17 -15.16 1.04 12.96
CA ILE A 17 -14.73 2.44 12.82
C ILE A 17 -14.05 2.87 14.10
N VAL A 18 -12.84 3.41 13.97
CA VAL A 18 -12.07 3.99 15.08
C VAL A 18 -11.83 5.46 14.77
N THR A 19 -12.47 6.32 15.53
CA THR A 19 -12.33 7.78 15.41
C THR A 19 -11.05 8.27 16.11
N ASN A 20 -10.67 9.51 15.87
CA ASN A 20 -9.56 10.12 16.60
C ASN A 20 -9.84 10.17 18.12
N ASN A 21 -11.11 10.38 18.51
CA ASN A 21 -11.49 10.40 19.92
C ASN A 21 -11.35 9.02 20.61
N ASP A 22 -11.54 7.93 19.87
CA ASP A 22 -11.34 6.60 20.43
C ASP A 22 -9.87 6.33 20.77
N LEU A 23 -8.92 7.03 20.16
CA LEU A 23 -7.49 6.90 20.45
C LEU A 23 -7.07 7.60 21.76
N LEU A 24 -7.87 8.53 22.27
CA LEU A 24 -7.56 9.27 23.50
C LEU A 24 -7.50 8.34 24.73
N GLN A 25 -8.17 7.19 24.68
CA GLN A 25 -8.08 6.20 25.76
C GLN A 25 -6.70 5.52 25.87
N TYR A 26 -5.87 5.62 24.82
CA TYR A 26 -4.58 4.92 24.74
C TYR A 26 -3.38 5.88 24.79
N MET A 27 -3.55 7.12 24.32
CA MET A 27 -2.44 8.07 24.14
C MET A 27 -2.85 9.51 24.34
N GLU A 28 -1.91 10.36 24.74
CA GLU A 28 -2.10 11.81 24.85
C GLU A 28 -2.13 12.43 23.44
N THR A 29 -3.33 12.67 22.92
CA THR A 29 -3.57 13.26 21.60
C THR A 29 -4.90 14.03 21.60
N SER A 30 -5.30 14.62 20.47
CA SER A 30 -6.65 15.17 20.26
C SER A 30 -7.07 15.00 18.80
N ASP A 31 -8.36 15.08 18.54
CA ASP A 31 -8.91 15.05 17.19
C ASP A 31 -8.32 16.17 16.33
N GLU A 32 -8.24 17.41 16.86
CA GLU A 32 -7.66 18.56 16.18
C GLU A 32 -6.18 18.32 15.84
N TRP A 33 -5.41 17.80 16.80
CA TRP A 33 -3.98 17.52 16.61
C TRP A 33 -3.73 16.51 15.48
N ILE A 34 -4.57 15.47 15.39
CA ILE A 34 -4.46 14.43 14.34
C ILE A 34 -4.89 15.02 12.99
N GLN A 35 -6.05 15.71 12.92
CA GLN A 35 -6.55 16.27 11.68
C GLN A 35 -5.61 17.33 11.09
N GLU A 36 -5.10 18.25 11.90
CA GLU A 36 -4.15 19.26 11.44
C GLU A 36 -2.89 18.67 10.80
N ARG A 37 -2.41 17.54 11.31
CA ARG A 37 -1.17 16.92 10.86
C ARG A 37 -1.34 15.95 9.72
N THR A 38 -2.47 15.29 9.63
CA THR A 38 -2.68 14.15 8.75
C THR A 38 -3.89 14.27 7.83
N GLY A 39 -4.90 15.03 8.22
CA GLY A 39 -6.22 15.08 7.58
C GLY A 39 -7.12 13.89 7.94
N ILE A 40 -6.68 12.97 8.81
CA ILE A 40 -7.40 11.75 9.17
C ILE A 40 -8.43 12.06 10.26
N LYS A 41 -9.68 11.63 10.04
CA LYS A 41 -10.79 11.73 11.00
C LYS A 41 -11.09 10.41 11.68
N GLU A 42 -11.02 9.34 10.90
CA GLU A 42 -11.27 7.98 11.33
C GLU A 42 -10.43 6.98 10.53
N ARG A 43 -10.36 5.78 11.00
CA ARG A 43 -9.76 4.63 10.31
C ARG A 43 -10.59 3.40 10.58
N ARG A 44 -10.22 2.30 9.94
CA ARG A 44 -10.82 0.99 10.18
C ARG A 44 -9.79 0.12 10.86
N TYR A 45 -10.21 -0.62 11.88
CA TYR A 45 -9.37 -1.64 12.50
C TYR A 45 -10.05 -3.00 12.38
N ALA A 46 -9.32 -3.95 11.85
CA ALA A 46 -9.76 -5.32 11.67
C ALA A 46 -10.08 -5.98 13.01
N HIS A 47 -11.08 -6.87 13.02
CA HIS A 47 -11.37 -7.67 14.18
C HIS A 47 -10.12 -8.44 14.61
N ARG A 48 -9.86 -8.44 15.92
CA ARG A 48 -8.57 -8.86 16.46
C ARG A 48 -8.20 -10.30 16.10
N THR A 49 -9.16 -11.22 16.12
CA THR A 49 -8.96 -12.67 15.93
C THR A 49 -9.60 -13.24 14.67
N GLU A 50 -10.59 -12.58 14.09
CA GLU A 50 -11.38 -13.11 12.97
C GLU A 50 -10.89 -12.59 11.60
N GLU A 51 -10.37 -11.37 11.57
CA GLU A 51 -9.86 -10.78 10.34
C GLU A 51 -8.33 -10.79 10.34
N THR A 52 -7.75 -11.28 9.26
CA THR A 52 -6.32 -11.27 8.99
C THR A 52 -6.03 -10.52 7.68
N THR A 53 -4.78 -10.25 7.40
CA THR A 53 -4.37 -9.66 6.12
C THR A 53 -4.88 -10.51 4.95
N THR A 54 -4.77 -11.84 5.05
CA THR A 54 -5.28 -12.75 4.01
C THR A 54 -6.80 -12.70 3.92
N THR A 55 -7.55 -12.77 5.02
CA THR A 55 -9.02 -12.83 4.97
C THR A 55 -9.63 -11.54 4.43
N MET A 56 -9.09 -10.38 4.76
CA MET A 56 -9.50 -9.10 4.15
C MET A 56 -9.20 -9.10 2.63
N GLY A 57 -8.03 -9.62 2.24
CA GLY A 57 -7.66 -9.79 0.83
C GLY A 57 -8.62 -10.71 0.07
N VAL A 58 -9.12 -11.78 0.70
CA VAL A 58 -10.13 -12.69 0.13
C VAL A 58 -11.43 -11.94 -0.19
N GLU A 59 -11.93 -11.12 0.73
CA GLU A 59 -13.16 -10.37 0.50
C GLU A 59 -13.01 -9.37 -0.66
N ALA A 60 -11.90 -8.66 -0.73
CA ALA A 60 -11.61 -7.77 -1.85
C ALA A 60 -11.47 -8.53 -3.19
N ALA A 61 -10.79 -9.69 -3.16
CA ALA A 61 -10.57 -10.53 -4.33
C ALA A 61 -11.88 -11.09 -4.92
N LYS A 62 -12.82 -11.53 -4.07
CA LYS A 62 -14.14 -12.00 -4.51
C LYS A 62 -14.86 -10.94 -5.36
N ILE A 63 -14.86 -9.69 -4.89
CA ILE A 63 -15.49 -8.57 -5.58
C ILE A 63 -14.79 -8.29 -6.92
N ALA A 64 -13.45 -8.29 -6.92
CA ALA A 64 -12.66 -8.04 -8.13
C ALA A 64 -12.88 -9.12 -9.19
N ILE A 65 -12.93 -10.40 -8.80
CA ILE A 65 -13.17 -11.56 -9.67
C ILE A 65 -14.57 -11.49 -10.26
N GLU A 66 -15.60 -11.24 -9.43
CA GLU A 66 -16.98 -11.07 -9.88
C GLU A 66 -17.11 -9.94 -10.91
N ARG A 67 -16.52 -8.78 -10.64
CA ARG A 67 -16.53 -7.61 -11.54
C ARG A 67 -15.74 -7.82 -12.82
N ALA A 68 -14.75 -8.69 -12.80
CA ALA A 68 -14.02 -9.11 -14.00
C ALA A 68 -14.79 -10.12 -14.85
N GLY A 69 -15.89 -10.68 -14.33
CA GLY A 69 -16.71 -11.69 -15.00
C GLY A 69 -16.02 -13.03 -15.17
N ILE A 70 -15.10 -13.37 -14.24
CA ILE A 70 -14.36 -14.64 -14.24
C ILE A 70 -14.64 -15.42 -12.95
N THR A 71 -14.07 -16.60 -12.85
CA THR A 71 -14.13 -17.47 -11.66
C THR A 71 -12.74 -17.66 -11.04
N ASN A 72 -12.68 -18.26 -9.85
CA ASN A 72 -11.42 -18.64 -9.21
C ASN A 72 -10.55 -19.54 -10.10
N ASP A 73 -11.18 -20.42 -10.90
CA ASP A 73 -10.49 -21.37 -11.78
C ASP A 73 -9.83 -20.71 -13.00
N ASP A 74 -10.27 -19.49 -13.35
CA ASP A 74 -9.72 -18.72 -14.46
C ASP A 74 -8.44 -17.97 -14.07
N VAL A 75 -8.18 -17.79 -12.77
CA VAL A 75 -6.96 -17.10 -12.29
C VAL A 75 -5.72 -17.95 -12.60
N ASP A 76 -4.73 -17.34 -13.24
CA ASP A 76 -3.49 -18.00 -13.67
C ASP A 76 -2.32 -17.71 -12.73
N PHE A 77 -2.36 -16.56 -12.04
CA PHE A 77 -1.28 -16.13 -11.15
C PHE A 77 -1.81 -15.17 -10.07
N ILE A 78 -1.20 -15.23 -8.89
CA ILE A 78 -1.51 -14.35 -7.76
C ILE A 78 -0.30 -13.48 -7.44
N ILE A 79 -0.51 -12.17 -7.27
CA ILE A 79 0.48 -11.27 -6.67
C ILE A 79 -0.15 -10.68 -5.41
N PHE A 80 0.55 -10.78 -4.28
CA PHE A 80 0.07 -10.27 -3.01
C PHE A 80 1.04 -9.23 -2.44
N ALA A 81 0.61 -7.99 -2.30
CA ALA A 81 1.40 -6.89 -1.76
C ALA A 81 1.02 -6.60 -0.31
N THR A 82 1.95 -6.79 0.62
CA THR A 82 1.75 -6.49 2.04
C THR A 82 3.06 -6.32 2.80
N ILE A 83 3.03 -5.52 3.87
CA ILE A 83 4.10 -5.48 4.89
C ILE A 83 3.64 -6.08 6.22
N CYS A 84 2.36 -6.42 6.32
CA CYS A 84 1.72 -7.02 7.50
C CYS A 84 1.23 -8.44 7.20
N PRO A 85 2.13 -9.39 6.81
CA PRO A 85 1.70 -10.74 6.45
C PRO A 85 1.12 -11.48 7.65
N ASP A 86 0.24 -12.46 7.41
CA ASP A 86 -0.32 -13.33 8.46
C ASP A 86 0.76 -14.12 9.19
N TYR A 87 1.78 -14.55 8.45
CA TYR A 87 2.96 -15.26 8.97
C TYR A 87 4.23 -14.61 8.43
N TYR A 88 5.33 -14.74 9.14
CA TYR A 88 6.64 -14.32 8.62
C TYR A 88 6.97 -15.04 7.31
N PHE A 89 6.68 -16.33 7.24
CA PHE A 89 6.57 -17.18 6.05
C PHE A 89 5.62 -18.35 6.35
N PRO A 90 4.91 -18.94 5.38
CA PRO A 90 4.84 -18.56 3.96
C PRO A 90 4.10 -17.25 3.73
N GLY A 91 4.17 -16.73 2.49
CA GLY A 91 3.49 -15.50 2.09
C GLY A 91 1.97 -15.59 2.06
N CYS A 92 1.30 -14.44 2.00
CA CYS A 92 -0.16 -14.35 1.96
C CYS A 92 -0.77 -14.81 0.62
N GLY A 93 0.00 -14.81 -0.48
CA GLY A 93 -0.50 -15.27 -1.77
C GLY A 93 -0.90 -16.74 -1.77
N VAL A 94 -0.12 -17.62 -1.13
CA VAL A 94 -0.48 -19.05 -1.01
C VAL A 94 -1.61 -19.27 0.01
N LEU A 95 -1.72 -18.41 1.03
CA LEU A 95 -2.82 -18.48 1.99
C LEU A 95 -4.13 -18.05 1.34
N LEU A 96 -4.11 -17.03 0.49
CA LEU A 96 -5.24 -16.58 -0.32
C LEU A 96 -5.70 -17.69 -1.28
N GLN A 97 -4.76 -18.31 -2.02
CA GLN A 97 -5.03 -19.42 -2.92
C GLN A 97 -5.81 -20.53 -2.20
N ARG A 98 -5.33 -20.94 -1.02
CA ARG A 98 -5.99 -21.94 -0.17
C ARG A 98 -7.38 -21.50 0.30
N ALA A 99 -7.49 -20.26 0.80
CA ALA A 99 -8.74 -19.75 1.35
C ALA A 99 -9.84 -19.63 0.28
N MET A 100 -9.47 -19.27 -0.94
CA MET A 100 -10.38 -19.17 -2.09
C MET A 100 -10.58 -20.50 -2.83
N LYS A 101 -9.93 -21.58 -2.39
CA LYS A 101 -10.00 -22.91 -3.02
C LYS A 101 -9.65 -22.86 -4.52
N MET A 102 -8.67 -22.06 -4.87
CA MET A 102 -8.19 -21.97 -6.26
C MET A 102 -7.39 -23.23 -6.63
N LYS A 103 -7.35 -23.54 -7.94
CA LYS A 103 -6.43 -24.55 -8.47
C LYS A 103 -4.98 -24.23 -8.13
N GLU A 104 -4.04 -25.14 -8.43
CA GLU A 104 -2.61 -24.87 -8.32
C GLU A 104 -2.20 -23.77 -9.30
N VAL A 105 -1.80 -22.61 -8.75
CA VAL A 105 -1.32 -21.45 -9.49
C VAL A 105 -0.09 -20.87 -8.81
N GLY A 106 0.74 -20.16 -9.56
CA GLY A 106 1.87 -19.42 -9.00
C GLY A 106 1.40 -18.28 -8.10
N ALA A 107 2.11 -18.06 -7.00
CA ALA A 107 1.87 -16.94 -6.09
C ALA A 107 3.18 -16.22 -5.76
N LEU A 108 3.17 -14.90 -5.84
CA LEU A 108 4.31 -14.02 -5.56
C LEU A 108 3.88 -12.99 -4.52
N ASP A 109 4.54 -12.98 -3.38
CA ASP A 109 4.37 -11.94 -2.39
C ASP A 109 5.39 -10.82 -2.61
N ILE A 110 4.94 -9.56 -2.57
CA ILE A 110 5.76 -8.36 -2.72
C ILE A 110 5.70 -7.56 -1.43
N ARG A 111 6.86 -7.35 -0.81
CA ARG A 111 7.03 -6.49 0.35
C ARG A 111 7.73 -5.19 -0.05
N ASN A 112 6.97 -4.20 -0.49
CA ASN A 112 7.49 -2.90 -0.91
C ASN A 112 6.65 -1.72 -0.37
N GLN A 113 6.17 -1.87 0.84
CA GLN A 113 5.48 -0.87 1.65
C GLN A 113 4.44 -0.07 0.84
N CYS A 114 4.46 1.26 0.97
CA CYS A 114 3.48 2.15 0.34
C CYS A 114 3.48 2.09 -1.20
N SER A 115 4.63 1.76 -1.81
CA SER A 115 4.75 1.60 -3.27
C SER A 115 4.35 0.19 -3.75
N GLY A 116 4.02 -0.72 -2.83
CA GLY A 116 3.80 -2.15 -3.11
C GLY A 116 2.80 -2.43 -4.21
N PHE A 117 1.67 -1.72 -4.24
CA PHE A 117 0.67 -1.89 -5.29
C PHE A 117 1.21 -1.52 -6.68
N VAL A 118 1.90 -0.39 -6.81
CA VAL A 118 2.41 0.07 -8.11
C VAL A 118 3.55 -0.83 -8.62
N TYR A 119 4.42 -1.30 -7.72
CA TYR A 119 5.45 -2.29 -8.05
C TYR A 119 4.82 -3.62 -8.49
N ALA A 120 3.82 -4.11 -7.76
CA ALA A 120 3.08 -5.32 -8.11
C ALA A 120 2.35 -5.18 -9.45
N LEU A 121 1.76 -4.00 -9.71
CA LEU A 121 1.10 -3.68 -10.98
C LEU A 121 2.10 -3.73 -12.14
N SER A 122 3.32 -3.21 -11.95
CA SER A 122 4.39 -3.26 -12.95
C SER A 122 4.81 -4.69 -13.28
N VAL A 123 4.97 -5.54 -12.27
CA VAL A 123 5.31 -6.96 -12.46
C VAL A 123 4.20 -7.68 -13.23
N ALA A 124 2.95 -7.49 -12.82
CA ALA A 124 1.79 -8.09 -13.49
C ALA A 124 1.66 -7.63 -14.95
N ASP A 125 1.88 -6.34 -15.21
CA ASP A 125 1.84 -5.77 -16.55
C ASP A 125 2.85 -6.47 -17.49
N GLN A 126 4.08 -6.71 -17.01
CA GLN A 126 5.09 -7.39 -17.81
C GLN A 126 4.73 -8.86 -18.05
N PHE A 127 4.19 -9.56 -17.06
CA PHE A 127 3.74 -10.94 -17.24
C PHE A 127 2.63 -11.07 -18.28
N ILE A 128 1.67 -10.13 -18.31
CA ILE A 128 0.60 -10.11 -19.31
C ILE A 128 1.14 -9.69 -20.68
N LYS A 129 1.97 -8.64 -20.78
CA LYS A 129 2.54 -8.15 -22.04
C LYS A 129 3.40 -9.20 -22.74
N THR A 130 4.13 -10.02 -21.97
CA THR A 130 4.92 -11.13 -22.51
C THR A 130 4.08 -12.36 -22.88
N GLY A 131 2.81 -12.40 -22.49
CA GLY A 131 1.91 -13.52 -22.72
C GLY A 131 2.11 -14.68 -21.75
N MET A 132 2.87 -14.49 -20.66
CA MET A 132 3.15 -15.53 -19.67
C MET A 132 1.87 -15.93 -18.91
N TYR A 133 1.04 -14.96 -18.55
CA TYR A 133 -0.25 -15.16 -17.88
C TYR A 133 -1.33 -14.29 -18.54
N LYS A 134 -2.61 -14.68 -18.35
CA LYS A 134 -3.79 -13.97 -18.90
C LYS A 134 -4.65 -13.34 -17.83
N ASN A 135 -4.83 -14.00 -16.69
CA ASN A 135 -5.67 -13.53 -15.59
C ASN A 135 -4.83 -13.47 -14.32
N ILE A 136 -4.34 -12.29 -13.98
CA ILE A 136 -3.55 -12.09 -12.76
C ILE A 136 -4.44 -11.43 -11.71
N LEU A 137 -4.56 -12.09 -10.56
CA LEU A 137 -5.16 -11.51 -9.37
C LEU A 137 -4.08 -10.80 -8.55
N LEU A 138 -4.12 -9.48 -8.51
CA LEU A 138 -3.25 -8.66 -7.68
C LEU A 138 -4.04 -8.19 -6.46
N VAL A 139 -3.57 -8.52 -5.27
CA VAL A 139 -4.17 -8.15 -3.99
C VAL A 139 -3.19 -7.28 -3.21
N ALA A 140 -3.69 -6.20 -2.61
CA ALA A 140 -2.98 -5.41 -1.62
C ALA A 140 -3.81 -5.38 -0.34
N SER A 141 -3.24 -5.82 0.77
CA SER A 141 -3.97 -5.91 2.04
C SER A 141 -3.05 -5.68 3.23
N GLU A 142 -3.52 -4.91 4.20
CA GLU A 142 -2.71 -4.51 5.36
C GLU A 142 -3.53 -4.52 6.64
N LYS A 143 -2.98 -5.14 7.69
CA LYS A 143 -3.52 -5.11 9.05
C LYS A 143 -2.52 -4.44 9.99
N HIS A 144 -2.50 -3.11 9.98
CA HIS A 144 -1.58 -2.32 10.80
C HIS A 144 -1.94 -2.33 12.28
N SER A 145 -3.25 -2.37 12.60
CA SER A 145 -3.74 -2.35 13.98
C SER A 145 -3.14 -3.44 14.88
N PHE A 146 -2.60 -4.49 14.27
CA PHE A 146 -1.93 -5.59 14.97
C PHE A 146 -0.58 -5.20 15.57
N GLY A 147 0.20 -4.33 14.90
CA GLY A 147 1.61 -4.05 15.22
C GLY A 147 1.93 -2.59 15.53
N LEU A 148 0.95 -1.79 15.95
CA LEU A 148 1.15 -0.39 16.31
C LEU A 148 1.35 -0.21 17.82
N ASP A 149 2.18 0.76 18.20
CA ASP A 149 2.35 1.19 19.58
C ASP A 149 1.22 2.15 20.00
N PHE A 150 0.19 1.63 20.65
CA PHE A 150 -0.94 2.41 21.17
C PHE A 150 -0.63 3.10 22.51
N SER A 151 0.56 3.67 22.64
CA SER A 151 0.93 4.54 23.76
C SER A 151 1.25 5.94 23.27
N THR A 152 1.40 6.90 24.20
CA THR A 152 1.82 8.28 23.86
C THR A 152 3.14 8.33 23.11
N ARG A 153 4.05 7.40 23.37
CA ARG A 153 5.31 7.25 22.64
C ARG A 153 5.09 6.99 21.15
N GLY A 154 4.16 6.07 20.81
CA GLY A 154 3.86 5.67 19.44
C GLY A 154 2.92 6.60 18.68
N ARG A 155 2.36 7.64 19.32
CA ARG A 155 1.28 8.46 18.76
C ARG A 155 1.59 9.08 17.38
N ASN A 156 2.84 9.45 17.11
CA ASN A 156 3.24 10.07 15.85
C ASN A 156 3.08 9.13 14.64
N ILE A 157 2.99 7.83 14.88
CA ILE A 157 2.85 6.77 13.88
C ILE A 157 1.48 6.12 13.99
N SER A 158 1.08 5.70 15.19
CA SER A 158 -0.14 4.89 15.38
C SER A 158 -1.43 5.60 14.99
N VAL A 159 -1.47 6.93 15.06
CA VAL A 159 -2.64 7.72 14.62
C VAL A 159 -2.80 7.77 13.09
N ILE A 160 -1.78 7.36 12.34
CA ILE A 160 -1.77 7.49 10.87
C ILE A 160 -2.43 6.28 10.21
N PHE A 161 -2.13 5.06 10.71
CA PHE A 161 -2.44 3.84 9.99
C PHE A 161 -3.86 3.31 10.25
N GLY A 162 -4.39 2.65 9.22
CA GLY A 162 -5.62 1.88 9.26
C GLY A 162 -5.47 0.55 8.52
N ASP A 163 -6.48 -0.30 8.64
CA ASP A 163 -6.54 -1.62 8.04
C ASP A 163 -7.46 -1.61 6.82
N GLY A 164 -7.16 -2.44 5.83
CA GLY A 164 -7.99 -2.60 4.65
C GLY A 164 -7.30 -3.39 3.55
N ALA A 165 -8.09 -3.79 2.57
CA ALA A 165 -7.66 -4.56 1.42
C ALA A 165 -8.30 -4.06 0.13
N ALA A 166 -7.60 -4.24 -0.98
CA ALA A 166 -8.19 -4.14 -2.30
C ALA A 166 -7.54 -5.15 -3.24
N ALA A 167 -8.26 -5.49 -4.30
CA ALA A 167 -7.78 -6.40 -5.32
C ALA A 167 -8.16 -5.90 -6.71
N VAL A 168 -7.33 -6.23 -7.68
CA VAL A 168 -7.61 -6.03 -9.10
C VAL A 168 -7.38 -7.33 -9.87
N VAL A 169 -8.23 -7.58 -10.85
CA VAL A 169 -8.00 -8.60 -11.89
C VAL A 169 -7.43 -7.90 -13.11
N LEU A 170 -6.26 -8.34 -13.52
CA LEU A 170 -5.53 -7.82 -14.68
C LEU A 170 -5.66 -8.79 -15.86
N GLN A 171 -5.98 -8.28 -17.05
CA GLN A 171 -6.18 -9.07 -18.25
C GLN A 171 -5.54 -8.41 -19.48
N PRO A 172 -5.18 -9.19 -20.50
CA PRO A 172 -4.70 -8.64 -21.76
C PRO A 172 -5.84 -7.99 -22.55
N THR A 173 -5.52 -6.91 -23.26
CA THR A 173 -6.40 -6.33 -24.27
C THR A 173 -5.66 -6.10 -25.60
N LYS A 174 -6.43 -6.12 -26.70
CA LYS A 174 -5.96 -5.72 -28.03
C LYS A 174 -6.48 -4.32 -28.40
N GLU A 175 -7.26 -3.70 -27.53
CA GLU A 175 -7.77 -2.34 -27.74
C GLU A 175 -6.62 -1.36 -27.66
N GLU A 176 -6.29 -0.74 -28.80
CA GLU A 176 -5.14 0.17 -28.89
C GLU A 176 -5.34 1.40 -28.02
N GLY A 177 -4.29 1.84 -27.34
CA GLY A 177 -4.32 3.00 -26.47
C GLY A 177 -5.07 2.81 -25.14
N ARG A 178 -5.51 1.59 -24.79
CA ARG A 178 -6.17 1.26 -23.53
C ARG A 178 -5.29 0.38 -22.63
N GLY A 179 -5.38 0.60 -21.34
CA GLY A 179 -4.68 -0.18 -20.32
C GLY A 179 -3.52 0.56 -19.70
N ILE A 180 -2.58 -0.17 -19.10
CA ILE A 180 -1.39 0.38 -18.45
C ILE A 180 -0.43 0.87 -19.55
N LEU A 181 -0.29 2.19 -19.66
CA LEU A 181 0.57 2.82 -20.65
C LEU A 181 2.04 2.69 -20.27
N SER A 182 2.36 2.99 -19.01
CA SER A 182 3.72 2.87 -18.45
C SER A 182 3.71 2.77 -16.94
N THR A 183 4.79 2.22 -16.39
CA THR A 183 5.09 2.19 -14.96
C THR A 183 6.50 2.70 -14.72
N HIS A 184 6.69 3.45 -13.63
CA HIS A 184 7.97 4.08 -13.27
C HIS A 184 8.26 3.74 -11.82
N LEU A 185 9.39 3.08 -11.56
CA LEU A 185 9.75 2.52 -10.27
C LEU A 185 11.13 3.01 -9.86
N HIS A 186 11.26 3.52 -8.64
CA HIS A 186 12.51 4.07 -8.10
C HIS A 186 12.73 3.68 -6.66
N SER A 187 13.99 3.57 -6.26
CA SER A 187 14.42 3.37 -4.87
C SER A 187 15.67 4.17 -4.54
N ASP A 188 15.77 4.59 -3.29
CA ASP A 188 16.95 5.24 -2.70
C ASP A 188 17.11 4.72 -1.26
N GLY A 189 18.07 3.84 -1.04
CA GLY A 189 18.33 3.21 0.24
C GLY A 189 19.17 4.04 1.21
N GLU A 190 19.69 5.21 0.81
CA GLU A 190 20.56 6.04 1.65
C GLU A 190 19.91 6.44 2.99
N ASN A 191 18.58 6.52 3.02
CA ASN A 191 17.81 6.96 4.19
C ASN A 191 16.76 5.93 4.61
N ALA A 192 17.07 4.65 4.48
CA ALA A 192 16.15 3.55 4.75
C ALA A 192 15.59 3.59 6.19
N GLU A 193 16.42 3.97 7.14
CA GLU A 193 16.11 4.00 8.57
C GLU A 193 15.14 5.13 8.97
N MET A 194 14.96 6.14 8.12
CA MET A 194 14.05 7.25 8.42
C MET A 194 12.57 6.82 8.53
N LEU A 195 12.22 5.68 7.95
CA LEU A 195 10.90 5.05 8.12
C LEU A 195 11.08 3.53 8.06
N ALA A 196 11.21 2.89 9.20
CA ALA A 196 11.57 1.48 9.28
C ALA A 196 10.96 0.79 10.50
N MET A 197 10.90 -0.53 10.44
CA MET A 197 10.69 -1.42 11.57
C MET A 197 11.87 -2.39 11.57
N PHE A 198 12.72 -2.32 12.59
CA PHE A 198 14.00 -3.03 12.59
C PHE A 198 13.87 -4.50 12.94
N ASN A 199 12.92 -4.83 13.81
CA ASN A 199 12.72 -6.19 14.28
C ASN A 199 11.29 -6.70 14.02
N PRO A 200 11.14 -7.99 13.71
CA PRO A 200 12.18 -9.00 13.55
C PRO A 200 13.04 -8.78 12.29
N GLY A 201 14.35 -8.93 12.41
CA GLY A 201 15.30 -8.73 11.30
C GLY A 201 16.66 -9.34 11.61
N THR A 202 17.53 -9.37 10.59
CA THR A 202 18.91 -9.90 10.71
C THR A 202 19.97 -8.80 10.88
N HIS A 203 19.55 -7.53 10.93
CA HIS A 203 20.45 -6.39 10.93
C HIS A 203 20.65 -5.86 12.35
N ALA A 204 21.87 -5.94 12.86
CA ALA A 204 22.24 -5.56 14.23
C ALA A 204 22.74 -4.11 14.41
N ASN A 205 22.92 -3.35 13.32
CA ASN A 205 23.57 -2.02 13.37
C ASN A 205 22.78 -0.92 14.10
N HIS A 206 21.52 -1.20 14.48
CA HIS A 206 20.69 -0.27 15.25
C HIS A 206 20.68 -0.56 16.74
N TRP A 207 21.48 -1.53 17.17
CA TRP A 207 21.66 -1.85 18.57
C TRP A 207 22.70 -0.93 19.17
N THR A 208 22.47 -0.48 20.39
CA THR A 208 23.48 0.25 21.16
C THR A 208 24.61 -0.69 21.56
N ASP A 209 25.80 -0.13 21.87
CA ASP A 209 26.96 -0.94 22.28
C ASP A 209 26.64 -1.87 23.48
N ASN A 210 25.77 -1.43 24.41
CA ASN A 210 25.30 -2.28 25.49
C ASN A 210 24.40 -3.42 25.03
N GLN A 211 23.58 -3.20 24.00
CA GLN A 211 22.72 -4.23 23.41
C GLN A 211 23.54 -5.24 22.59
N LEU A 212 24.60 -4.79 21.92
CA LEU A 212 25.55 -5.65 21.22
C LEU A 212 26.34 -6.53 22.19
N ALA A 213 26.77 -5.98 23.33
CA ALA A 213 27.48 -6.73 24.38
C ALA A 213 26.62 -7.88 24.95
N ASP A 214 25.30 -7.69 25.08
CA ASP A 214 24.37 -8.73 25.51
C ASP A 214 24.24 -9.89 24.48
N PHE A 215 24.72 -9.72 23.25
CA PHE A 215 24.64 -10.72 22.19
C PHE A 215 25.94 -11.49 21.96
N ASP A 216 27.07 -11.01 22.43
CA ASP A 216 28.35 -11.73 22.28
C ASP A 216 28.31 -13.11 23.01
N ASP A 217 27.50 -13.22 24.06
CA ASP A 217 27.26 -14.45 24.82
C ASP A 217 25.85 -15.06 24.57
N ALA A 218 25.02 -14.45 23.68
CA ALA A 218 23.67 -14.93 23.43
C ALA A 218 23.67 -16.26 22.66
N PRO A 219 22.79 -17.22 23.01
CA PRO A 219 22.63 -18.42 22.21
C PRO A 219 22.24 -18.11 20.76
N ILE A 220 22.80 -18.88 19.82
CA ILE A 220 22.41 -18.81 18.41
C ILE A 220 20.88 -18.97 18.31
N GLY A 221 20.20 -17.97 17.72
CA GLY A 221 18.73 -17.95 17.55
C GLY A 221 18.00 -16.86 18.34
N GLU A 222 18.60 -16.26 19.37
CA GLU A 222 18.01 -15.13 20.08
C GLU A 222 18.12 -13.79 19.31
N MET A 223 18.90 -13.77 18.25
CA MET A 223 19.11 -12.57 17.43
C MET A 223 17.90 -12.16 16.58
N PHE A 224 16.94 -13.06 16.34
CA PHE A 224 15.75 -12.75 15.56
C PHE A 224 14.74 -11.88 16.35
N MET A 225 14.54 -12.20 17.62
CA MET A 225 13.72 -11.45 18.58
C MET A 225 14.16 -11.79 20.00
N SER A 226 14.65 -10.82 20.74
CA SER A 226 15.05 -10.98 22.14
C SER A 226 14.14 -10.20 23.09
N HIS A 227 14.18 -10.54 24.39
CA HIS A 227 13.50 -9.74 25.40
C HIS A 227 14.01 -8.30 25.42
N ALA A 228 15.30 -8.08 25.28
CA ALA A 228 15.88 -6.76 25.21
C ALA A 228 15.34 -5.93 24.03
N MET A 229 15.12 -6.53 22.85
CA MET A 229 14.49 -5.85 21.70
C MET A 229 13.06 -5.43 22.01
N ILE A 230 12.30 -6.26 22.73
CA ILE A 230 10.93 -5.95 23.14
C ILE A 230 10.94 -4.84 24.20
N ASP A 231 11.78 -4.94 25.21
CA ASP A 231 11.90 -3.97 26.30
C ASP A 231 12.35 -2.60 25.79
N ASN A 232 13.22 -2.57 24.77
CA ASN A 232 13.68 -1.36 24.08
C ASN A 232 12.74 -0.92 22.93
N VAL A 233 11.57 -1.57 22.78
CA VAL A 233 10.51 -1.17 21.84
C VAL A 233 10.90 -1.24 20.37
N GLN A 234 11.90 -2.01 20.02
CA GLN A 234 12.44 -2.13 18.67
C GLN A 234 11.55 -2.93 17.72
N ASN A 235 10.48 -3.54 18.26
CA ASN A 235 9.46 -4.28 17.51
C ASN A 235 8.34 -3.38 16.96
N TYR A 236 8.45 -2.06 17.08
CA TYR A 236 7.51 -1.11 16.53
C TYR A 236 8.15 -0.27 15.41
N PRO A 237 7.35 0.22 14.44
CA PRO A 237 7.87 1.09 13.41
C PRO A 237 8.34 2.43 13.99
N THR A 238 9.39 2.98 13.40
CA THR A 238 9.94 4.30 13.69
C THR A 238 9.86 5.20 12.47
N MET A 239 9.73 6.52 12.67
CA MET A 239 9.63 7.48 11.58
C MET A 239 10.21 8.84 11.96
N ASP A 240 11.12 9.35 11.14
CA ASP A 240 11.46 10.78 11.09
C ASP A 240 10.45 11.48 10.15
N GLY A 241 9.30 11.90 10.71
CA GLY A 241 8.21 12.50 9.94
C GLY A 241 8.62 13.72 9.10
N PRO A 242 9.38 14.71 9.64
CA PRO A 242 9.88 15.85 8.88
C PRO A 242 10.77 15.46 7.70
N ALA A 243 11.70 14.51 7.88
CA ALA A 243 12.58 14.05 6.81
C ALA A 243 11.81 13.29 5.72
N VAL A 244 10.91 12.39 6.12
CA VAL A 244 10.00 11.68 5.20
C VAL A 244 9.17 12.67 4.38
N PHE A 245 8.55 13.66 5.03
CA PHE A 245 7.76 14.68 4.35
C PHE A 245 8.59 15.45 3.32
N LYS A 246 9.80 15.92 3.71
CA LYS A 246 10.70 16.67 2.84
C LYS A 246 11.07 15.88 1.57
N LYS A 247 11.33 14.59 1.69
CA LYS A 247 11.64 13.72 0.54
C LYS A 247 10.38 13.46 -0.31
N ALA A 248 9.23 13.20 0.33
CA ALA A 248 7.97 12.91 -0.36
C ALA A 248 7.51 14.06 -1.27
N VAL A 249 7.53 15.30 -0.77
CA VAL A 249 7.06 16.48 -1.56
C VAL A 249 7.95 16.80 -2.77
N VAL A 250 9.15 16.20 -2.85
CA VAL A 250 10.03 16.28 -4.02
C VAL A 250 9.78 15.09 -4.95
N LYS A 251 9.91 13.86 -4.45
CA LYS A 251 9.91 12.65 -5.28
C LYS A 251 8.54 12.27 -5.82
N PHE A 252 7.49 12.58 -5.09
CA PHE A 252 6.13 12.26 -5.52
C PHE A 252 5.70 13.04 -6.79
N PRO A 253 5.82 14.40 -6.86
CA PRO A 253 5.54 15.11 -8.09
C PRO A 253 6.47 14.69 -9.24
N GLU A 254 7.77 14.45 -8.98
CA GLU A 254 8.73 14.05 -10.00
C GLU A 254 8.29 12.78 -10.73
N VAL A 255 7.87 11.73 -10.04
CA VAL A 255 7.47 10.46 -10.64
C VAL A 255 6.15 10.55 -11.41
N ILE A 256 5.27 11.48 -11.04
CA ILE A 256 4.04 11.76 -11.79
C ILE A 256 4.37 12.47 -13.11
N VAL A 257 5.21 13.49 -13.05
CA VAL A 257 5.68 14.21 -14.25
C VAL A 257 6.43 13.26 -15.18
N GLU A 258 7.32 12.41 -14.65
CA GLU A 258 8.02 11.39 -15.44
C GLU A 258 7.04 10.50 -16.22
N ALA A 259 5.95 10.02 -15.58
CA ALA A 259 4.96 9.20 -16.23
C ALA A 259 4.25 9.94 -17.38
N LEU A 260 3.92 11.20 -17.18
CA LEU A 260 3.27 12.03 -18.19
C LEU A 260 4.22 12.29 -19.36
N ASP A 261 5.44 12.74 -19.08
CA ASP A 261 6.45 13.10 -20.10
C ASP A 261 6.82 11.89 -20.97
N LYS A 262 6.97 10.70 -20.38
CA LYS A 262 7.27 9.45 -21.11
C LYS A 262 6.16 9.05 -22.08
N ASN A 263 4.95 9.54 -21.88
CA ASN A 263 3.81 9.29 -22.75
C ASN A 263 3.45 10.51 -23.62
N ASN A 264 4.26 11.57 -23.64
CA ASN A 264 4.02 12.84 -24.32
C ASN A 264 2.69 13.49 -23.89
N LEU A 265 2.38 13.43 -22.60
CA LEU A 265 1.17 13.95 -21.97
C LEU A 265 1.54 15.01 -20.92
N THR A 266 0.54 15.78 -20.51
CA THR A 266 0.66 16.84 -19.52
C THR A 266 -0.36 16.65 -18.41
N THR A 267 -0.27 17.44 -17.35
CA THR A 267 -1.28 17.45 -16.27
C THR A 267 -2.67 17.86 -16.75
N ALA A 268 -2.79 18.55 -17.89
CA ALA A 268 -4.08 18.92 -18.49
C ALA A 268 -4.80 17.71 -19.10
N ASP A 269 -4.05 16.70 -19.52
CA ASP A 269 -4.60 15.46 -20.11
C ASP A 269 -5.09 14.48 -19.03
N LEU A 270 -4.65 14.68 -17.78
CA LEU A 270 -4.96 13.79 -16.66
C LEU A 270 -6.42 13.98 -16.23
N THR A 271 -7.20 12.88 -16.26
CA THR A 271 -8.55 12.89 -15.71
C THR A 271 -8.51 12.80 -14.19
N LEU A 272 -7.72 11.88 -13.64
CA LEU A 272 -7.68 11.65 -12.20
C LEU A 272 -6.29 11.21 -11.71
N LEU A 273 -5.81 11.85 -10.65
CA LEU A 273 -4.70 11.40 -9.84
C LEU A 273 -5.24 10.68 -8.60
N ILE A 274 -4.78 9.46 -8.37
CA ILE A 274 -5.02 8.73 -7.11
C ILE A 274 -3.68 8.53 -6.42
N PRO A 275 -3.31 9.43 -5.50
CA PRO A 275 -2.07 9.33 -4.75
C PRO A 275 -2.19 8.29 -3.64
N HIS A 276 -1.08 7.71 -3.21
CA HIS A 276 -0.99 6.98 -1.95
C HIS A 276 -1.52 7.85 -0.81
N GLN A 277 -2.39 7.28 0.02
CA GLN A 277 -3.08 7.97 1.11
C GLN A 277 -2.22 7.93 2.39
N ALA A 278 -1.07 8.62 2.36
CA ALA A 278 -0.14 8.70 3.49
C ALA A 278 -0.46 9.83 4.46
N ASN A 279 -0.75 11.00 3.89
CA ASN A 279 -0.98 12.25 4.60
C ASN A 279 -1.64 13.24 3.64
N LEU A 280 -2.78 13.83 4.05
CA LEU A 280 -3.53 14.76 3.19
C LEU A 280 -2.68 15.98 2.78
N ARG A 281 -1.80 16.45 3.66
CA ARG A 281 -0.91 17.60 3.37
C ARG A 281 0.07 17.30 2.24
N ILE A 282 0.55 16.04 2.14
CA ILE A 282 1.41 15.61 1.02
C ILE A 282 0.60 15.63 -0.27
N ALA A 283 -0.61 15.05 -0.28
CA ALA A 283 -1.47 15.05 -1.45
C ALA A 283 -1.81 16.47 -1.93
N GLN A 284 -2.16 17.37 -1.00
CA GLN A 284 -2.42 18.79 -1.29
C GLN A 284 -1.19 19.51 -1.85
N PHE A 285 0.00 19.25 -1.30
CA PHE A 285 1.23 19.81 -1.83
C PHE A 285 1.50 19.35 -3.27
N VAL A 286 1.34 18.05 -3.53
CA VAL A 286 1.48 17.46 -4.88
C VAL A 286 0.48 18.11 -5.84
N GLN A 287 -0.78 18.24 -5.45
CA GLN A 287 -1.84 18.88 -6.22
C GLN A 287 -1.46 20.32 -6.59
N GLN A 288 -1.05 21.12 -5.62
CA GLN A 288 -0.62 22.51 -5.84
C GLN A 288 0.62 22.59 -6.74
N LYS A 289 1.62 21.76 -6.50
CA LYS A 289 2.87 21.72 -7.28
C LYS A 289 2.62 21.38 -8.74
N LEU A 290 1.70 20.47 -9.02
CA LEU A 290 1.32 20.04 -10.35
C LEU A 290 0.19 20.89 -10.96
N LYS A 291 -0.33 21.88 -10.23
CA LYS A 291 -1.45 22.75 -10.61
C LYS A 291 -2.69 21.97 -11.06
N LEU A 292 -2.97 20.85 -10.36
CA LEU A 292 -4.17 20.06 -10.61
C LEU A 292 -5.40 20.72 -9.97
N ARG A 293 -6.55 20.61 -10.67
CA ARG A 293 -7.84 21.02 -10.14
C ARG A 293 -8.32 20.04 -9.06
N ASP A 294 -9.27 20.46 -8.23
CA ASP A 294 -9.83 19.62 -7.16
C ASP A 294 -10.54 18.37 -7.71
N ASP A 295 -11.14 18.47 -8.89
CA ASP A 295 -11.81 17.33 -9.54
C ASP A 295 -10.84 16.31 -10.14
N GLN A 296 -9.56 16.66 -10.28
CA GLN A 296 -8.49 15.80 -10.80
C GLN A 296 -7.77 14.99 -9.71
N VAL A 297 -8.10 15.13 -8.44
CA VAL A 297 -7.44 14.39 -7.34
C VAL A 297 -8.48 13.70 -6.48
N PHE A 298 -8.29 12.42 -6.23
CA PHE A 298 -9.17 11.64 -5.34
C PHE A 298 -8.43 11.25 -4.06
N ASN A 299 -8.98 11.64 -2.93
CA ASN A 299 -8.49 11.28 -1.60
C ASN A 299 -9.63 10.68 -0.78
N ASN A 300 -9.31 9.70 0.05
CA ASN A 300 -10.23 9.09 1.04
C ASN A 300 -9.52 8.83 2.39
N ILE A 301 -8.36 9.44 2.57
CA ILE A 301 -7.53 9.27 3.77
C ILE A 301 -8.27 9.66 5.06
N GLU A 302 -9.18 10.61 4.99
CA GLU A 302 -9.98 11.06 6.14
C GLU A 302 -10.84 9.95 6.75
N LYS A 303 -11.18 8.92 5.95
CA LYS A 303 -12.03 7.78 6.36
C LYS A 303 -11.25 6.54 6.77
N TYR A 304 -10.09 6.32 6.12
CA TYR A 304 -9.40 5.04 6.24
C TYR A 304 -7.98 5.15 6.80
N GLY A 305 -7.46 6.38 6.93
CA GLY A 305 -6.06 6.58 7.27
C GLY A 305 -5.13 6.02 6.19
N ASN A 306 -3.92 5.69 6.59
CA ASN A 306 -2.92 5.10 5.72
C ASN A 306 -3.01 3.57 5.78
N THR A 307 -3.52 2.96 4.72
CA THR A 307 -3.57 1.50 4.54
C THR A 307 -2.42 0.99 3.65
N THR A 308 -1.30 1.69 3.63
CA THR A 308 -0.03 1.35 2.94
C THR A 308 -0.24 0.92 1.48
N ALA A 309 0.08 -0.32 1.10
CA ALA A 309 -0.08 -0.81 -0.28
C ALA A 309 -1.56 -0.83 -0.73
N ALA A 310 -2.50 -1.06 0.17
CA ALA A 310 -3.92 -1.11 -0.14
C ALA A 310 -4.55 0.27 -0.41
N SER A 311 -3.90 1.37 -0.03
CA SER A 311 -4.50 2.71 -0.05
C SER A 311 -4.88 3.18 -1.47
N ILE A 312 -4.01 3.00 -2.44
CA ILE A 312 -4.27 3.36 -3.84
C ILE A 312 -5.44 2.53 -4.42
N PRO A 313 -5.41 1.19 -4.37
CA PRO A 313 -6.49 0.42 -4.98
C PRO A 313 -7.82 0.52 -4.21
N ILE A 314 -7.85 0.80 -2.89
CA ILE A 314 -9.08 1.15 -2.18
C ILE A 314 -9.64 2.46 -2.73
N ALA A 315 -8.81 3.51 -2.85
CA ALA A 315 -9.22 4.79 -3.38
C ALA A 315 -9.68 4.70 -4.85
N LEU A 316 -8.99 3.89 -5.68
CA LEU A 316 -9.36 3.64 -7.07
C LEU A 316 -10.72 2.91 -7.16
N SER A 317 -10.96 1.91 -6.31
CA SER A 317 -12.22 1.19 -6.25
C SER A 317 -13.38 2.12 -5.86
N GLU A 318 -13.23 2.95 -4.82
CA GLU A 318 -14.25 3.93 -4.43
C GLU A 318 -14.48 4.98 -5.53
N ALA A 319 -13.43 5.49 -6.17
CA ALA A 319 -13.55 6.45 -7.26
C ALA A 319 -14.31 5.84 -8.45
N TRP A 320 -14.07 4.56 -8.77
CA TRP A 320 -14.80 3.85 -9.81
C TRP A 320 -16.27 3.63 -9.42
N GLU A 321 -16.57 3.19 -8.20
CA GLU A 321 -17.94 3.03 -7.69
C GLU A 321 -18.71 4.35 -7.68
N ALA A 322 -18.04 5.46 -7.37
CA ALA A 322 -18.60 6.80 -7.40
C ALA A 322 -18.78 7.36 -8.84
N GLY A 323 -18.45 6.58 -9.89
CA GLY A 323 -18.55 7.01 -11.28
C GLY A 323 -17.54 8.09 -11.71
N LYS A 324 -16.48 8.30 -10.92
CA LYS A 324 -15.40 9.25 -11.21
C LYS A 324 -14.34 8.67 -12.17
N VAL A 325 -14.39 7.36 -12.40
CA VAL A 325 -13.51 6.64 -13.31
C VAL A 325 -14.35 5.96 -14.37
N LYS A 326 -14.14 6.33 -15.62
CA LYS A 326 -14.91 5.84 -16.77
C LYS A 326 -14.00 5.39 -17.90
N LYS A 327 -14.53 4.54 -18.79
CA LYS A 327 -13.80 4.11 -19.98
C LYS A 327 -13.29 5.33 -20.77
N GLY A 328 -11.99 5.31 -21.07
CA GLY A 328 -11.30 6.38 -21.77
C GLY A 328 -10.64 7.44 -20.88
N ASP A 329 -10.86 7.42 -19.57
CA ASP A 329 -10.19 8.32 -18.64
C ASP A 329 -8.69 8.01 -18.55
N LEU A 330 -7.88 9.05 -18.36
CA LEU A 330 -6.46 8.93 -18.07
C LEU A 330 -6.24 9.08 -16.59
N ILE A 331 -5.77 8.00 -15.95
CA ILE A 331 -5.59 7.90 -14.51
C ILE A 331 -4.10 7.76 -14.21
N CYS A 332 -3.59 8.55 -13.29
CA CYS A 332 -2.27 8.34 -12.70
C CYS A 332 -2.45 7.82 -11.27
N VAL A 333 -1.83 6.70 -10.97
CA VAL A 333 -1.63 6.23 -9.60
C VAL A 333 -0.17 6.45 -9.22
N ALA A 334 0.09 6.97 -8.03
CA ALA A 334 1.46 7.24 -7.61
C ALA A 334 1.64 7.04 -6.11
N ALA A 335 2.83 6.63 -5.69
CA ALA A 335 3.19 6.36 -4.31
C ALA A 335 4.60 6.85 -3.98
N PHE A 336 4.80 7.16 -2.70
CA PHE A 336 6.09 7.33 -2.05
C PHE A 336 6.02 6.70 -0.67
N GLY A 337 7.05 6.00 -0.25
CA GLY A 337 7.07 5.35 1.06
C GLY A 337 8.45 4.90 1.51
N SER A 338 8.44 4.11 2.58
CA SER A 338 9.64 3.56 3.19
C SER A 338 10.57 2.90 2.17
N GLY A 339 11.86 3.04 2.41
CA GLY A 339 12.91 2.48 1.60
C GLY A 339 14.06 3.46 1.30
N PHE A 340 13.98 4.70 0.75
CA PHE A 340 12.69 5.12 0.20
C PHE A 340 12.41 4.47 -1.14
N THR A 341 11.15 4.26 -1.43
CA THR A 341 10.69 3.85 -2.76
C THR A 341 9.61 4.81 -3.22
N TRP A 342 9.58 5.09 -4.54
CA TRP A 342 8.49 5.85 -5.16
C TRP A 342 8.19 5.28 -6.53
N ALA A 343 6.94 5.38 -6.91
CA ALA A 343 6.48 4.79 -8.15
C ALA A 343 5.24 5.48 -8.69
N SER A 344 5.04 5.39 -10.00
CA SER A 344 3.80 5.77 -10.67
C SER A 344 3.42 4.78 -11.75
N ALA A 345 2.13 4.74 -12.06
CA ALA A 345 1.60 4.07 -13.25
C ALA A 345 0.58 4.97 -13.92
N LEU A 346 0.66 5.06 -15.24
CA LEU A 346 -0.30 5.76 -16.06
C LEU A 346 -1.21 4.76 -16.76
N ILE A 347 -2.52 4.93 -16.59
CA ILE A 347 -3.53 3.96 -17.00
C ILE A 347 -4.58 4.67 -17.85
N LYS A 348 -4.81 4.17 -19.05
CA LYS A 348 -5.95 4.53 -19.88
C LYS A 348 -7.08 3.54 -19.60
N TRP A 349 -8.08 3.99 -18.86
CA TRP A 349 -9.15 3.12 -18.31
C TRP A 349 -10.07 2.50 -19.33
#